data_9491a8c79635ad52aa454ed7a6623800
#
_entry.id   9491a8c79635ad52aa454ed7a6623800
#
_cell.length_a   1.000
_cell.length_b   1.000
_cell.length_c   1.000
_cell.angle_alpha   90.00
_cell.angle_beta   90.00
_cell.angle_gamma   90.00
#
_symmetry.space_group_name_H-M   'P 1'
#
loop_
_entity.id
_entity.type
_entity.pdbx_description
1 polymer ?
#
loop_
_entity_poly.entity_id
_entity_poly.type
_entity_poly.pdbx_seq_one_letter_code
_entity_poly.pdbx_strand_id
1 'polypeptide(L)'
;MELGNYTVIDTILESKVRILSSLFGGCDGDHDVRCRHDLSLAARADVYSSLVLFLRGRFRRSVRPPRQPGNNIDVYLRPLVEELLQLWHEEGVPVWDEHEQKEFNLRGLLFVTINDWPALSNISGQSNKGYNACTHCLGETDSMYLGNKNVYLGHRRFLPRQHVVRMGGGKHFRGEADNRTKPTRPTGDVMYDMVKDLKVIFGKGPGGQSVPNDSAGHVPMWKKMSIFWELPYWKILEVHSSIDVMHVTKNLCVNLLNFLGVYGKTKDTPDARQDQQRMHERDNLNPEKYQGPASYALTKEEKEIFFEVLSSIKVPSGFSSNIKGIINMTEKKFQNLKSHDCHVIMTQLLPIALRGLLPENVRVPIVKLCVFLNAISQKVIDQESLTRLQKDVVQCLVSFELVFPPSFFNIMTHLLVHLVDEIAILGPVFLHNMFPFERFMGVLKKYVHNRARPEGSISKGYGTEEVIEFCVAPP
;
A
#
# COMPACT_ATOMS: atom_id res chain seq x y z
N MET A 1 6.90 -14.33 24.63
CA MET A 1 7.63 -13.11 24.25
C MET A 1 6.68 -12.35 23.36
N GLU A 2 5.99 -11.34 23.91
CA GLU A 2 5.09 -10.51 23.11
C GLU A 2 5.95 -9.61 22.22
N LEU A 3 5.96 -9.93 20.92
CA LEU A 3 6.55 -9.07 19.89
C LEU A 3 5.58 -7.91 19.66
N GLY A 4 5.78 -6.81 20.38
CA GLY A 4 5.04 -5.57 20.17
C GLY A 4 5.31 -5.00 18.77
N ASN A 5 4.30 -4.41 18.18
CA ASN A 5 4.16 -3.87 16.83
C ASN A 5 5.29 -2.92 16.39
N TYR A 6 6.16 -3.33 15.46
CA TYR A 6 7.27 -2.52 14.96
C TYR A 6 7.28 -2.39 13.43
N THR A 7 7.43 -1.20 12.93
CA THR A 7 7.52 -0.84 11.51
C THR A 7 8.87 -0.22 11.15
N VAL A 8 9.43 -0.61 10.02
CA VAL A 8 10.85 -0.43 9.68
C VAL A 8 11.25 0.94 9.15
N ILE A 9 10.39 1.73 8.63
CA ILE A 9 10.78 3.04 8.08
C ILE A 9 10.50 4.21 9.04
N ASP A 10 9.47 4.17 9.88
CA ASP A 10 9.46 4.95 11.14
C ASP A 10 10.67 4.56 11.97
N THR A 11 11.03 3.33 11.86
CA THR A 11 12.12 2.68 12.52
C THR A 11 13.48 3.10 11.95
N ILE A 12 13.66 3.49 10.74
CA ILE A 12 14.96 3.97 10.25
C ILE A 12 15.23 5.43 10.71
N LEU A 13 14.22 6.24 10.97
CA LEU A 13 14.37 7.64 11.39
C LEU A 13 14.01 7.93 12.86
N GLU A 14 13.06 7.19 13.41
CA GLU A 14 12.70 7.20 14.82
C GLU A 14 13.10 5.90 15.55
N SER A 15 13.59 4.90 14.89
CA SER A 15 13.67 3.52 15.37
C SER A 15 14.88 3.23 16.22
N LYS A 16 15.95 4.00 16.11
CA LYS A 16 16.92 3.96 17.20
C LYS A 16 16.30 4.46 18.51
N VAL A 17 15.19 5.18 18.42
CA VAL A 17 14.47 5.73 19.59
C VAL A 17 13.28 4.89 19.99
N ARG A 18 12.44 4.40 19.05
CA ARG A 18 11.23 3.62 19.39
C ARG A 18 11.46 2.13 19.58
N ILE A 19 12.48 1.53 19.00
CA ILE A 19 12.95 0.21 19.40
C ILE A 19 13.32 0.22 20.89
N LEU A 20 13.96 1.30 21.36
CA LEU A 20 14.28 1.46 22.77
C LEU A 20 13.05 1.63 23.66
N SER A 21 12.13 2.52 23.33
CA SER A 21 10.98 2.82 24.21
C SER A 21 9.95 1.69 24.32
N SER A 22 9.85 0.80 23.33
CA SER A 22 8.89 -0.30 23.34
C SER A 22 9.46 -1.63 23.84
N LEU A 23 10.78 -1.79 23.82
CA LEU A 23 11.46 -2.90 24.53
C LEU A 23 11.45 -2.69 26.05
N PHE A 24 11.32 -1.46 26.50
CA PHE A 24 11.36 -1.09 27.93
C PHE A 24 9.99 -0.71 28.48
N GLY A 25 8.90 -1.36 28.07
CA GLY A 25 7.53 -1.14 28.51
C GLY A 25 7.39 -0.31 29.77
N GLY A 26 6.95 0.95 29.65
CA GLY A 26 6.54 1.79 30.76
C GLY A 26 7.43 3.01 30.99
N CYS A 27 7.45 3.94 30.06
CA CYS A 27 7.74 5.35 30.38
C CYS A 27 6.47 6.14 30.04
N ASP A 28 5.63 6.30 31.02
CA ASP A 28 4.56 7.29 31.01
C ASP A 28 5.17 8.70 31.13
N GLY A 29 4.85 9.55 30.16
CA GLY A 29 4.88 11.01 30.25
C GLY A 29 6.24 11.68 30.41
N ASP A 30 6.52 12.73 29.63
CA ASP A 30 7.52 13.79 29.74
C ASP A 30 9.05 13.47 29.73
N HIS A 31 9.49 12.23 29.90
CA HIS A 31 10.92 11.88 29.83
C HIS A 31 11.41 11.38 28.48
N ASP A 32 10.52 11.31 27.49
CA ASP A 32 10.77 10.77 26.13
C ASP A 32 11.79 11.60 25.30
N VAL A 33 12.07 12.83 25.72
CA VAL A 33 12.97 13.75 24.99
C VAL A 33 14.46 13.46 25.26
N ARG A 34 14.83 12.98 26.45
CA ARG A 34 16.25 12.76 26.79
C ARG A 34 16.84 11.48 26.19
N CYS A 35 16.11 10.38 26.15
CA CYS A 35 16.57 9.16 25.45
C CYS A 35 16.83 9.35 23.95
N ARG A 36 16.33 10.44 23.35
CA ARG A 36 16.50 10.74 21.92
C ARG A 36 17.88 11.32 21.58
N HIS A 37 18.60 11.89 22.56
CA HIS A 37 19.79 12.68 22.30
C HIS A 37 21.10 11.88 22.26
N ASP A 38 21.20 10.74 22.91
CA ASP A 38 22.47 10.05 23.13
C ASP A 38 22.84 8.96 22.11
N LEU A 39 21.95 8.62 21.20
CA LEU A 39 22.28 7.73 20.09
C LEU A 39 23.11 8.47 19.04
N SER A 40 24.41 8.22 19.07
CA SER A 40 25.49 8.94 18.39
C SER A 40 25.17 9.39 16.95
N LEU A 41 25.56 10.61 16.61
CA LEU A 41 25.54 11.25 15.29
C LEU A 41 26.07 10.37 14.13
N ALA A 42 27.03 9.48 14.39
CA ALA A 42 27.60 8.59 13.37
C ALA A 42 26.61 7.55 12.85
N ALA A 43 25.83 6.92 13.73
CA ALA A 43 24.84 5.91 13.35
C ALA A 43 23.63 6.50 12.58
N ARG A 44 23.36 7.80 12.75
CA ARG A 44 22.30 8.52 12.03
C ARG A 44 22.70 8.87 10.60
N ALA A 45 23.96 9.19 10.35
CA ALA A 45 24.46 9.58 9.02
C ALA A 45 24.41 8.41 8.00
N ASP A 46 24.70 7.18 8.42
CA ASP A 46 24.73 6.00 7.53
C ASP A 46 23.33 5.53 7.14
N VAL A 47 22.37 5.57 8.07
CA VAL A 47 20.95 5.35 7.80
C VAL A 47 20.41 6.40 6.82
N TYR A 48 20.92 7.61 6.87
CA TYR A 48 20.59 8.73 6.00
C TYR A 48 20.93 8.47 4.54
N SER A 49 22.11 7.96 4.28
CA SER A 49 22.55 7.67 2.92
C SER A 49 21.62 6.65 2.25
N SER A 50 21.14 5.67 2.99
CA SER A 50 20.23 4.63 2.50
C SER A 50 18.81 5.17 2.26
N LEU A 51 18.31 6.04 3.14
CA LEU A 51 16.99 6.67 3.00
C LEU A 51 16.94 7.70 1.87
N VAL A 52 17.95 8.53 1.71
CA VAL A 52 18.03 9.52 0.63
C VAL A 52 18.02 8.86 -0.75
N LEU A 53 18.56 7.66 -0.87
CA LEU A 53 18.55 6.88 -2.11
C LEU A 53 17.18 6.29 -2.42
N PHE A 54 16.43 5.88 -1.41
CA PHE A 54 15.03 5.46 -1.54
C PHE A 54 14.14 6.61 -2.06
N LEU A 55 14.43 7.84 -1.66
CA LEU A 55 13.71 9.06 -2.02
C LEU A 55 13.90 9.48 -3.49
N ARG A 56 14.97 9.05 -4.17
CA ARG A 56 15.23 9.36 -5.57
C ARG A 56 14.15 8.87 -6.54
N GLY A 57 13.33 7.92 -6.13
CA GLY A 57 12.24 7.38 -6.95
C GLY A 57 11.19 8.39 -7.39
N ARG A 58 10.95 9.44 -6.61
CA ARG A 58 9.87 10.42 -6.86
C ARG A 58 10.29 11.77 -7.47
N PHE A 59 11.58 12.07 -7.57
CA PHE A 59 12.05 13.36 -8.11
C PHE A 59 11.99 13.48 -9.65
N ARG A 60 11.07 12.79 -10.31
CA ARG A 60 10.85 12.94 -11.75
C ARG A 60 10.02 14.20 -12.07
N ARG A 61 10.68 15.31 -12.31
CA ARG A 61 10.33 16.32 -13.35
C ARG A 61 11.32 17.46 -13.32
N SER A 62 12.28 17.47 -14.20
CA SER A 62 12.98 18.57 -14.86
C SER A 62 14.51 18.56 -14.94
N VAL A 63 15.23 17.64 -14.31
CA VAL A 63 16.68 17.47 -14.54
C VAL A 63 16.93 15.97 -14.73
N ARG A 64 17.81 15.56 -15.65
CA ARG A 64 18.21 14.16 -15.77
C ARG A 64 18.93 13.75 -14.49
N PRO A 65 18.23 13.23 -13.46
CA PRO A 65 18.89 12.74 -12.25
C PRO A 65 19.68 11.49 -12.60
N PRO A 66 20.70 11.14 -11.82
CA PRO A 66 21.30 9.82 -11.90
C PRO A 66 20.17 8.79 -11.85
N ARG A 67 20.26 7.76 -12.71
CA ARG A 67 19.18 6.76 -12.84
C ARG A 67 18.93 6.08 -11.52
N GLN A 68 17.66 5.87 -11.18
CA GLN A 68 17.29 5.08 -10.01
C GLN A 68 17.97 3.71 -10.08
N PRO A 69 18.45 3.17 -8.94
CA PRO A 69 19.11 1.88 -8.90
C PRO A 69 18.18 0.73 -9.34
N GLY A 70 16.85 0.93 -9.29
CA GLY A 70 15.89 -0.11 -9.63
C GLY A 70 16.10 -1.36 -8.79
N ASN A 71 16.16 -2.53 -9.42
CA ASN A 71 16.39 -3.79 -8.71
C ASN A 71 17.79 -3.88 -8.05
N ASN A 72 18.76 -3.04 -8.44
CA ASN A 72 20.09 -2.98 -7.82
C ASN A 72 20.12 -2.11 -6.55
N ILE A 73 18.99 -1.95 -5.88
CA ILE A 73 18.86 -1.21 -4.60
C ILE A 73 19.66 -1.87 -3.48
N ASP A 74 19.95 -3.16 -3.58
CA ASP A 74 20.62 -3.96 -2.56
C ASP A 74 22.01 -3.41 -2.19
N VAL A 75 22.73 -2.81 -3.15
CA VAL A 75 24.01 -2.14 -2.90
C VAL A 75 23.88 -1.03 -1.86
N TYR A 76 22.75 -0.33 -1.87
CA TYR A 76 22.47 0.77 -0.96
C TYR A 76 21.85 0.32 0.37
N LEU A 77 21.28 -0.88 0.39
CA LEU A 77 20.72 -1.49 1.60
C LEU A 77 21.77 -2.31 2.37
N ARG A 78 22.96 -2.57 1.78
CA ARG A 78 24.02 -3.36 2.40
C ARG A 78 24.38 -2.87 3.81
N PRO A 79 24.69 -1.57 4.04
CA PRO A 79 25.04 -1.09 5.38
C PRO A 79 23.92 -1.34 6.41
N LEU A 80 22.64 -1.16 6.00
CA LEU A 80 21.50 -1.44 6.86
C LEU A 80 21.43 -2.92 7.25
N VAL A 81 21.64 -3.84 6.29
CA VAL A 81 21.61 -5.28 6.57
C VAL A 81 22.76 -5.67 7.52
N GLU A 82 23.95 -5.10 7.34
CA GLU A 82 25.10 -5.33 8.23
C GLU A 82 24.82 -4.84 9.66
N GLU A 83 24.21 -3.67 9.84
CA GLU A 83 23.79 -3.18 11.17
C GLU A 83 22.69 -4.09 11.79
N LEU A 84 21.71 -4.53 10.99
CA LEU A 84 20.65 -5.41 11.47
C LEU A 84 21.19 -6.79 11.90
N LEU A 85 22.23 -7.30 11.23
CA LEU A 85 22.91 -8.52 11.63
C LEU A 85 23.63 -8.37 12.98
N GLN A 86 24.28 -7.21 13.23
CA GLN A 86 24.87 -6.92 14.53
C GLN A 86 23.82 -6.81 15.64
N LEU A 87 22.71 -6.10 15.37
CA LEU A 87 21.60 -5.99 16.32
C LEU A 87 20.90 -7.31 16.59
N TRP A 88 20.93 -8.25 15.66
CA TRP A 88 20.35 -9.58 15.83
C TRP A 88 21.26 -10.54 16.59
N HIS A 89 22.56 -10.29 16.66
CA HIS A 89 23.51 -11.14 17.36
C HIS A 89 23.12 -11.33 18.84
N GLU A 90 23.46 -12.49 19.42
CA GLU A 90 23.10 -12.80 20.81
C GLU A 90 23.66 -11.79 21.81
N GLU A 91 24.87 -11.30 21.56
CA GLU A 91 25.51 -10.28 22.40
C GLU A 91 24.88 -8.90 22.19
N GLY A 92 24.23 -8.64 21.05
CA GLY A 92 23.68 -7.34 20.71
C GLY A 92 24.78 -6.27 20.52
N VAL A 93 24.38 -5.00 20.58
CA VAL A 93 25.26 -3.85 20.48
C VAL A 93 25.29 -3.11 21.82
N PRO A 94 26.46 -2.89 22.45
CA PRO A 94 26.53 -2.16 23.72
C PRO A 94 26.11 -0.69 23.51
N VAL A 95 25.19 -0.23 24.34
CA VAL A 95 24.64 1.12 24.33
C VAL A 95 24.59 1.65 25.75
N TRP A 96 25.03 2.90 25.94
CA TRP A 96 24.92 3.60 27.21
C TRP A 96 23.50 4.15 27.40
N ASP A 97 22.88 3.86 28.52
CA ASP A 97 21.61 4.45 28.95
C ASP A 97 21.91 5.61 29.90
N GLU A 98 21.72 6.85 29.43
CA GLU A 98 22.01 8.06 30.23
C GLU A 98 21.07 8.22 31.43
N HIS A 99 19.83 7.75 31.30
CA HIS A 99 18.87 7.84 32.41
C HIS A 99 19.18 6.85 33.54
N GLU A 100 19.47 5.61 33.18
CA GLU A 100 19.79 4.55 34.12
C GLU A 100 21.28 4.53 34.51
N GLN A 101 22.13 5.37 33.87
CA GLN A 101 23.59 5.47 34.07
C GLN A 101 24.28 4.10 33.99
N LYS A 102 23.86 3.28 33.02
CA LYS A 102 24.41 1.93 32.81
C LYS A 102 24.51 1.56 31.34
N GLU A 103 25.41 0.65 31.03
CA GLU A 103 25.48 0.02 29.72
C GLU A 103 24.51 -1.16 29.62
N PHE A 104 23.86 -1.32 28.46
CA PHE A 104 23.06 -2.48 28.12
C PHE A 104 23.29 -2.89 26.67
N ASN A 105 22.99 -4.15 26.35
CA ASN A 105 23.14 -4.68 25.00
C ASN A 105 21.83 -4.55 24.24
N LEU A 106 21.80 -3.62 23.27
CA LEU A 106 20.65 -3.42 22.39
C LEU A 106 20.55 -4.54 21.38
N ARG A 107 19.37 -5.15 21.30
CA ARG A 107 18.99 -6.12 20.25
C ARG A 107 17.81 -5.59 19.46
N GLY A 108 17.80 -5.87 18.17
CA GLY A 108 16.73 -5.37 17.30
C GLY A 108 16.58 -6.21 16.04
N LEU A 109 15.44 -6.08 15.39
CA LEU A 109 15.14 -6.76 14.13
C LEU A 109 14.30 -5.88 13.20
N LEU A 110 14.42 -6.14 11.93
CA LEU A 110 13.55 -5.61 10.90
C LEU A 110 12.28 -6.47 10.85
N PHE A 111 11.16 -5.98 11.38
CA PHE A 111 9.92 -6.75 11.44
C PHE A 111 9.14 -6.75 10.12
N VAL A 112 9.01 -5.59 9.47
CA VAL A 112 8.28 -5.44 8.20
C VAL A 112 8.78 -4.23 7.42
N THR A 113 8.69 -4.26 6.10
CA THR A 113 8.97 -3.09 5.26
C THR A 113 7.67 -2.42 4.82
N ILE A 114 7.63 -1.08 4.78
CA ILE A 114 6.50 -0.30 4.27
C ILE A 114 6.96 0.42 3.00
N ASN A 115 6.26 0.16 1.90
CA ASN A 115 6.72 0.64 0.59
C ASN A 115 5.53 1.04 -0.28
N ASP A 116 5.73 2.05 -1.13
CA ASP A 116 4.84 2.21 -2.26
C ASP A 116 5.00 1.02 -3.24
N TRP A 117 4.00 0.79 -4.07
CA TRP A 117 3.93 -0.38 -4.94
C TRP A 117 5.14 -0.56 -5.88
N PRO A 118 5.71 0.49 -6.50
CA PRO A 118 6.96 0.39 -7.27
C PRO A 118 8.19 0.08 -6.42
N ALA A 119 8.33 0.69 -5.25
CA ALA A 119 9.47 0.45 -4.36
C ALA A 119 9.42 -0.96 -3.77
N LEU A 120 8.25 -1.46 -3.39
CA LEU A 120 8.03 -2.82 -2.95
C LEU A 120 8.67 -3.82 -3.94
N SER A 121 8.43 -3.63 -5.24
CA SER A 121 8.98 -4.50 -6.27
C SER A 121 10.51 -4.49 -6.36
N ASN A 122 11.12 -3.34 -6.10
CA ASN A 122 12.59 -3.22 -6.11
C ASN A 122 13.24 -3.81 -4.85
N ILE A 123 12.56 -3.70 -3.71
CA ILE A 123 13.05 -4.17 -2.41
C ILE A 123 12.81 -5.68 -2.27
N SER A 124 11.59 -6.15 -2.46
CA SER A 124 11.26 -7.57 -2.32
C SER A 124 11.82 -8.44 -3.45
N GLY A 125 12.04 -7.87 -4.63
CA GLY A 125 12.36 -8.62 -5.85
C GLY A 125 11.13 -9.20 -6.56
N GLN A 126 9.94 -9.13 -5.98
CA GLN A 126 8.72 -9.60 -6.61
C GLN A 126 8.25 -8.64 -7.71
N SER A 127 7.69 -9.14 -8.78
CA SER A 127 7.07 -8.31 -9.82
C SER A 127 5.76 -7.72 -9.32
N ASN A 128 5.63 -6.40 -9.44
CA ASN A 128 4.42 -5.67 -9.07
C ASN A 128 3.42 -5.51 -10.24
N LYS A 129 3.65 -6.22 -11.33
CA LYS A 129 2.84 -6.24 -12.54
C LYS A 129 2.77 -7.67 -13.08
N GLY A 130 1.81 -7.92 -13.98
CA GLY A 130 1.63 -9.24 -14.56
C GLY A 130 0.69 -10.11 -13.74
N TYR A 131 0.70 -11.39 -14.03
CA TYR A 131 -0.27 -12.35 -13.49
C TYR A 131 -0.08 -12.60 -11.99
N ASN A 132 1.15 -12.61 -11.48
CA ASN A 132 1.50 -12.98 -10.10
C ASN A 132 1.91 -11.76 -9.25
N ALA A 133 1.22 -10.63 -9.43
CA ALA A 133 1.60 -9.40 -8.74
C ALA A 133 1.16 -9.35 -7.27
N CYS A 134 0.24 -10.20 -6.81
CA CYS A 134 -0.19 -10.23 -5.42
C CYS A 134 0.89 -10.84 -4.52
N THR A 135 1.31 -10.09 -3.49
CA THR A 135 2.34 -10.53 -2.52
C THR A 135 1.86 -11.62 -1.57
N HIS A 136 0.56 -11.86 -1.50
CA HIS A 136 -0.09 -12.84 -0.62
C HIS A 136 -0.46 -14.12 -1.35
N CYS A 137 -1.07 -13.97 -2.54
CA CYS A 137 -1.51 -15.10 -3.34
C CYS A 137 -0.37 -15.73 -4.15
N LEU A 138 0.68 -14.95 -4.49
CA LEU A 138 1.79 -15.37 -5.36
C LEU A 138 1.28 -16.06 -6.63
N GLY A 139 1.72 -17.29 -6.90
CA GLY A 139 1.31 -18.09 -8.05
C GLY A 139 -0.18 -18.47 -8.09
N GLU A 140 -0.90 -18.35 -6.97
CA GLU A 140 -2.34 -18.61 -6.90
C GLU A 140 -3.20 -17.36 -7.17
N THR A 141 -2.58 -16.25 -7.59
CA THR A 141 -3.31 -15.03 -7.95
C THR A 141 -4.25 -15.30 -9.13
N ASP A 142 -5.55 -15.04 -8.92
CA ASP A 142 -6.54 -15.17 -9.99
C ASP A 142 -6.54 -13.91 -10.85
N SER A 143 -5.86 -13.98 -11.97
CA SER A 143 -5.67 -12.85 -12.86
C SER A 143 -5.78 -13.25 -14.31
N MET A 144 -6.22 -12.30 -15.14
CA MET A 144 -6.28 -12.48 -16.60
C MET A 144 -5.91 -11.18 -17.31
N TYR A 145 -5.54 -11.29 -18.58
CA TYR A 145 -5.22 -10.13 -19.41
C TYR A 145 -6.42 -9.75 -20.29
N LEU A 146 -6.98 -8.58 -20.06
CA LEU A 146 -8.12 -8.04 -20.81
C LEU A 146 -7.86 -6.60 -21.21
N GLY A 147 -8.14 -6.26 -22.45
CA GLY A 147 -8.11 -4.86 -22.92
C GLY A 147 -6.81 -4.12 -22.58
N ASN A 148 -5.65 -4.73 -22.83
CA ASN A 148 -4.30 -4.19 -22.56
C ASN A 148 -3.93 -4.02 -21.08
N LYS A 149 -4.60 -4.72 -20.15
CA LYS A 149 -4.26 -4.71 -18.71
C LYS A 149 -4.55 -6.05 -18.04
N ASN A 150 -3.81 -6.30 -16.95
CA ASN A 150 -4.17 -7.39 -16.05
C ASN A 150 -5.33 -6.97 -15.15
N VAL A 151 -6.31 -7.86 -15.02
CA VAL A 151 -7.42 -7.76 -14.08
C VAL A 151 -7.36 -8.92 -13.09
N TYR A 152 -7.82 -8.68 -11.86
CA TYR A 152 -7.71 -9.61 -10.74
C TYR A 152 -9.11 -9.87 -10.21
N LEU A 153 -9.64 -11.03 -10.51
CA LEU A 153 -11.01 -11.47 -10.24
C LEU A 153 -11.03 -12.65 -9.26
N GLY A 154 -12.15 -13.37 -9.20
CA GLY A 154 -12.23 -14.61 -8.44
C GLY A 154 -12.42 -14.42 -6.93
N HIS A 155 -12.93 -13.28 -6.49
CA HIS A 155 -13.17 -13.03 -5.06
C HIS A 155 -14.20 -13.98 -4.47
N ARG A 156 -15.04 -14.66 -5.29
CA ARG A 156 -15.97 -15.71 -4.84
C ARG A 156 -15.30 -16.85 -4.08
N ARG A 157 -14.03 -17.18 -4.40
CA ARG A 157 -13.27 -18.25 -3.73
C ARG A 157 -12.98 -17.97 -2.25
N PHE A 158 -13.09 -16.71 -1.81
CA PHE A 158 -12.95 -16.29 -0.42
C PHE A 158 -14.25 -16.38 0.39
N LEU A 159 -15.41 -16.56 -0.26
CA LEU A 159 -16.69 -16.81 0.40
C LEU A 159 -16.75 -18.24 0.98
N PRO A 160 -17.60 -18.50 1.99
CA PRO A 160 -17.92 -19.87 2.42
C PRO A 160 -18.35 -20.75 1.24
N ARG A 161 -17.99 -22.02 1.27
CA ARG A 161 -18.29 -22.96 0.15
C ARG A 161 -19.77 -23.04 -0.20
N GLN A 162 -20.67 -22.92 0.79
CA GLN A 162 -22.11 -23.01 0.62
C GLN A 162 -22.77 -21.67 0.22
N HIS A 163 -21.98 -20.59 0.05
CA HIS A 163 -22.55 -19.30 -0.28
C HIS A 163 -23.19 -19.31 -1.67
N VAL A 164 -24.43 -18.81 -1.78
CA VAL A 164 -25.26 -18.87 -3.01
C VAL A 164 -24.51 -18.33 -4.24
N VAL A 165 -23.83 -17.19 -4.13
CA VAL A 165 -23.08 -16.59 -5.24
C VAL A 165 -21.89 -17.47 -5.65
N ARG A 166 -21.28 -18.20 -4.70
CA ARG A 166 -20.20 -19.12 -4.98
C ARG A 166 -20.68 -20.38 -5.67
N MET A 167 -21.87 -20.87 -5.31
CA MET A 167 -22.49 -22.07 -5.84
C MET A 167 -23.20 -21.88 -7.18
N GLY A 168 -22.99 -20.77 -7.86
CA GLY A 168 -23.50 -20.56 -9.21
C GLY A 168 -24.30 -19.27 -9.43
N GLY A 169 -24.70 -18.55 -8.35
CA GLY A 169 -25.21 -17.18 -8.42
C GLY A 169 -26.36 -16.87 -9.38
N GLY A 170 -27.16 -17.84 -9.74
CA GLY A 170 -28.24 -17.67 -10.70
C GLY A 170 -27.74 -17.38 -12.12
N LYS A 171 -28.13 -16.24 -12.71
CA LYS A 171 -27.70 -15.79 -14.05
C LYS A 171 -26.27 -15.20 -14.08
N HIS A 172 -25.68 -14.92 -12.93
CA HIS A 172 -24.34 -14.36 -12.85
C HIS A 172 -23.28 -15.46 -13.00
N PHE A 173 -22.07 -15.07 -13.42
CA PHE A 173 -20.92 -15.96 -13.59
C PHE A 173 -21.26 -17.21 -14.44
N ARG A 174 -22.08 -17.05 -15.47
CA ARG A 174 -22.58 -18.12 -16.35
C ARG A 174 -23.28 -19.28 -15.61
N GLY A 175 -23.72 -19.04 -14.38
CA GLY A 175 -24.28 -20.07 -13.52
C GLY A 175 -23.25 -21.12 -13.06
N GLU A 176 -21.94 -20.82 -13.12
CA GLU A 176 -20.87 -21.74 -12.76
C GLU A 176 -20.51 -21.60 -11.28
N ALA A 177 -20.39 -22.73 -10.58
CA ALA A 177 -19.90 -22.77 -9.20
C ALA A 177 -18.38 -22.54 -9.16
N ASP A 178 -17.90 -21.82 -8.15
CA ASP A 178 -16.48 -21.67 -7.86
C ASP A 178 -16.05 -22.66 -6.76
N ASN A 179 -15.48 -23.78 -7.15
CA ASN A 179 -15.06 -24.86 -6.25
C ASN A 179 -13.60 -24.68 -5.75
N ARG A 180 -12.87 -23.67 -6.23
CA ARG A 180 -11.48 -23.43 -5.85
C ARG A 180 -11.33 -23.09 -4.37
N THR A 181 -10.23 -23.45 -3.76
CA THR A 181 -9.89 -23.01 -2.41
C THR A 181 -9.37 -21.56 -2.44
N LYS A 182 -9.56 -20.82 -1.34
CA LYS A 182 -8.89 -19.54 -1.20
C LYS A 182 -7.37 -19.76 -1.17
N PRO A 183 -6.56 -18.83 -1.71
CA PRO A 183 -5.10 -18.89 -1.59
C PRO A 183 -4.67 -18.91 -0.13
N THR A 184 -3.64 -19.69 0.14
CA THR A 184 -2.98 -19.70 1.44
C THR A 184 -1.68 -18.91 1.33
N ARG A 185 -1.42 -17.99 2.25
CA ARG A 185 -0.15 -17.25 2.26
C ARG A 185 0.99 -18.25 2.46
N PRO A 186 2.02 -18.27 1.59
CA PRO A 186 3.19 -19.10 1.79
C PRO A 186 3.98 -18.65 3.02
N THR A 187 4.60 -19.61 3.70
CA THR A 187 5.57 -19.31 4.77
C THR A 187 6.84 -18.68 4.20
N GLY A 188 7.62 -18.02 5.04
CA GLY A 188 8.89 -17.44 4.62
C GLY A 188 9.87 -18.47 4.08
N ASP A 189 9.88 -19.69 4.60
CA ASP A 189 10.72 -20.78 4.06
C ASP A 189 10.32 -21.15 2.63
N VAL A 190 9.03 -21.29 2.36
CA VAL A 190 8.53 -21.55 1.00
C VAL A 190 8.89 -20.40 0.04
N MET A 191 8.76 -19.16 0.48
CA MET A 191 9.15 -17.99 -0.32
C MET A 191 10.66 -17.93 -0.55
N TYR A 192 11.48 -18.29 0.44
CA TYR A 192 12.93 -18.38 0.30
C TYR A 192 13.32 -19.43 -0.74
N ASP A 193 12.69 -20.61 -0.70
CA ASP A 193 12.94 -21.67 -1.68
C ASP A 193 12.62 -21.27 -3.13
N MET A 194 11.67 -20.34 -3.31
CA MET A 194 11.36 -19.79 -4.64
C MET A 194 12.45 -18.85 -5.19
N VAL A 195 13.28 -18.27 -4.31
CA VAL A 195 14.21 -17.20 -4.71
C VAL A 195 15.69 -17.53 -4.53
N LYS A 196 16.06 -18.52 -3.69
CA LYS A 196 17.43 -18.83 -3.31
C LYS A 196 18.36 -19.16 -4.48
N ASP A 197 17.82 -19.74 -5.55
CA ASP A 197 18.59 -20.17 -6.72
C ASP A 197 18.55 -19.15 -7.88
N LEU A 198 17.92 -17.99 -7.68
CA LEU A 198 17.85 -16.98 -8.71
C LEU A 198 19.22 -16.33 -8.96
N LYS A 199 19.74 -16.51 -10.17
CA LYS A 199 20.99 -15.89 -10.60
C LYS A 199 20.70 -14.62 -11.38
N VAL A 200 21.05 -13.48 -10.79
CA VAL A 200 20.89 -12.16 -11.41
C VAL A 200 22.19 -11.39 -11.33
N ILE A 201 22.61 -10.81 -12.45
CA ILE A 201 23.77 -9.92 -12.52
C ILE A 201 23.27 -8.57 -13.00
N PHE A 202 23.31 -7.57 -12.12
CA PHE A 202 22.87 -6.22 -12.45
C PHE A 202 23.88 -5.49 -13.32
N GLY A 203 23.38 -4.70 -14.25
CA GLY A 203 24.19 -3.87 -15.13
C GLY A 203 23.75 -3.96 -16.58
N LYS A 204 24.21 -2.99 -17.39
CA LYS A 204 23.98 -2.95 -18.84
C LYS A 204 25.20 -3.41 -19.66
N GLY A 205 26.27 -3.77 -18.96
CA GLY A 205 27.49 -4.24 -19.59
C GLY A 205 27.43 -5.70 -20.06
N PRO A 206 28.46 -6.18 -20.74
CA PRO A 206 28.61 -7.59 -21.05
C PRO A 206 28.53 -8.43 -19.77
N GLY A 207 27.69 -9.47 -19.77
CA GLY A 207 27.49 -10.35 -18.61
C GLY A 207 26.30 -9.97 -17.71
N GLY A 208 25.56 -8.89 -17.98
CA GLY A 208 24.32 -8.60 -17.29
C GLY A 208 23.29 -9.71 -17.53
N GLN A 209 22.71 -10.26 -16.45
CA GLN A 209 21.73 -11.34 -16.49
C GLN A 209 20.51 -10.99 -15.67
N SER A 210 19.31 -11.15 -16.26
CA SER A 210 18.02 -11.04 -15.57
C SER A 210 17.31 -12.38 -15.59
N VAL A 211 16.34 -12.56 -14.68
CA VAL A 211 15.44 -13.71 -14.76
C VAL A 211 14.63 -13.61 -16.06
N PRO A 212 14.64 -14.64 -16.90
CA PRO A 212 13.94 -14.61 -18.19
C PRO A 212 12.42 -14.59 -17.99
N ASN A 213 11.71 -14.08 -18.99
CA ASN A 213 10.28 -14.29 -19.10
C ASN A 213 9.97 -15.79 -19.28
N ASP A 214 8.74 -16.18 -18.95
CA ASP A 214 8.28 -17.56 -19.21
C ASP A 214 8.14 -17.83 -20.72
N SER A 215 7.79 -19.06 -21.07
CA SER A 215 7.59 -19.50 -22.48
C SER A 215 6.49 -18.74 -23.21
N ALA A 216 5.53 -18.14 -22.47
CA ALA A 216 4.46 -17.31 -23.01
C ALA A 216 4.84 -15.82 -23.07
N GLY A 217 6.06 -15.44 -22.67
CA GLY A 217 6.55 -14.08 -22.67
C GLY A 217 6.14 -13.25 -21.45
N HIS A 218 5.55 -13.86 -20.42
CA HIS A 218 5.15 -13.15 -19.21
C HIS A 218 6.35 -12.84 -18.32
N VAL A 219 6.29 -11.70 -17.64
CA VAL A 219 7.32 -11.33 -16.68
C VAL A 219 7.38 -12.33 -15.53
N PRO A 220 8.58 -12.67 -15.03
CA PRO A 220 8.75 -13.61 -13.95
C PRO A 220 8.13 -13.05 -12.66
N MET A 221 7.61 -13.94 -11.82
CA MET A 221 7.09 -13.56 -10.49
C MET A 221 8.19 -12.93 -9.62
N TRP A 222 9.39 -13.47 -9.66
CA TRP A 222 10.56 -12.98 -8.94
C TRP A 222 11.63 -12.49 -9.91
N LYS A 223 12.11 -11.27 -9.73
CA LYS A 223 13.14 -10.62 -10.54
C LYS A 223 14.54 -10.73 -9.94
N LYS A 224 14.61 -10.94 -8.64
CA LYS A 224 15.84 -11.13 -7.87
C LYS A 224 15.51 -11.75 -6.51
N MET A 225 16.51 -12.27 -5.83
CA MET A 225 16.48 -12.48 -4.39
C MET A 225 16.75 -11.14 -3.69
N SER A 226 15.94 -10.77 -2.72
CA SER A 226 16.16 -9.57 -1.91
C SER A 226 17.32 -9.75 -0.95
N ILE A 227 18.10 -8.69 -0.71
CA ILE A 227 19.19 -8.71 0.28
C ILE A 227 18.69 -9.04 1.71
N PHE A 228 17.45 -8.76 2.04
CA PHE A 228 16.88 -9.07 3.35
C PHE A 228 16.81 -10.58 3.66
N TRP A 229 16.90 -11.45 2.66
CA TRP A 229 17.02 -12.89 2.89
C TRP A 229 18.33 -13.30 3.57
N GLU A 230 19.30 -12.41 3.68
CA GLU A 230 20.51 -12.62 4.47
C GLU A 230 20.28 -12.52 5.99
N LEU A 231 19.16 -11.90 6.40
CA LEU A 231 18.76 -11.79 7.81
C LEU A 231 18.24 -13.15 8.30
N PRO A 232 18.83 -13.74 9.35
CA PRO A 232 18.49 -15.11 9.78
C PRO A 232 17.02 -15.30 10.14
N TYR A 233 16.38 -14.26 10.65
CA TYR A 233 15.00 -14.27 11.09
C TYR A 233 13.99 -13.98 9.96
N TRP A 234 14.43 -13.53 8.76
CA TRP A 234 13.54 -13.13 7.69
C TRP A 234 12.61 -14.26 7.23
N LYS A 235 13.08 -15.52 7.26
CA LYS A 235 12.28 -16.70 6.92
C LYS A 235 11.17 -17.02 7.91
N ILE A 236 11.26 -16.51 9.14
CA ILE A 236 10.30 -16.78 10.21
C ILE A 236 9.14 -15.78 10.16
N LEU A 237 9.35 -14.64 9.53
CA LEU A 237 8.33 -13.59 9.43
C LEU A 237 7.18 -14.03 8.52
N GLU A 238 5.95 -13.80 8.98
CA GLU A 238 4.74 -14.08 8.21
C GLU A 238 4.47 -13.02 7.14
N VAL A 239 4.88 -11.77 7.39
CA VAL A 239 4.70 -10.64 6.49
C VAL A 239 6.02 -9.91 6.33
N HIS A 240 6.58 -9.90 5.13
CA HIS A 240 7.83 -9.19 4.83
C HIS A 240 7.64 -7.73 4.43
N SER A 241 6.48 -7.42 3.87
CA SER A 241 6.13 -6.08 3.40
C SER A 241 4.64 -5.85 3.58
N SER A 242 4.28 -4.76 4.25
CA SER A 242 2.88 -4.41 4.47
C SER A 242 2.24 -3.84 3.21
N ILE A 243 0.94 -4.04 3.07
CA ILE A 243 0.12 -3.38 2.06
C ILE A 243 0.00 -1.89 2.43
N ASP A 244 0.44 -1.02 1.54
CA ASP A 244 0.26 0.43 1.72
C ASP A 244 -1.20 0.83 1.48
N VAL A 245 -1.97 0.90 2.57
CA VAL A 245 -3.39 1.24 2.55
C VAL A 245 -3.63 2.66 2.03
N MET A 246 -2.68 3.58 2.17
CA MET A 246 -2.80 4.92 1.60
C MET A 246 -2.89 4.87 0.08
N HIS A 247 -1.98 4.15 -0.58
CA HIS A 247 -2.00 4.00 -2.04
C HIS A 247 -3.16 3.12 -2.52
N VAL A 248 -3.51 2.07 -1.78
CA VAL A 248 -4.70 1.25 -2.07
C VAL A 248 -5.94 2.13 -2.06
N THR A 249 -6.18 2.88 -1.00
CA THR A 249 -7.35 3.77 -0.87
C THR A 249 -7.37 4.84 -1.96
N LYS A 250 -6.23 5.48 -2.27
CA LYS A 250 -6.13 6.47 -3.34
C LYS A 250 -6.48 5.89 -4.71
N ASN A 251 -5.88 4.76 -5.07
CA ASN A 251 -6.12 4.15 -6.38
C ASN A 251 -7.55 3.63 -6.51
N LEU A 252 -8.10 3.06 -5.43
CA LEU A 252 -9.49 2.61 -5.37
C LEU A 252 -10.47 3.77 -5.50
N CYS A 253 -10.24 4.87 -4.76
CA CYS A 253 -11.03 6.10 -4.85
C CYS A 253 -11.05 6.63 -6.28
N VAL A 254 -9.87 6.85 -6.86
CA VAL A 254 -9.75 7.34 -8.25
C VAL A 254 -10.43 6.39 -9.24
N ASN A 255 -10.27 5.08 -9.06
CA ASN A 255 -10.90 4.09 -9.91
C ASN A 255 -12.44 4.17 -9.83
N LEU A 256 -12.98 4.19 -8.61
CA LEU A 256 -14.42 4.27 -8.37
C LEU A 256 -15.01 5.57 -8.91
N LEU A 257 -14.39 6.72 -8.62
CA LEU A 257 -14.87 8.02 -9.10
C LEU A 257 -14.83 8.13 -10.63
N ASN A 258 -13.91 7.45 -11.30
CA ASN A 258 -13.89 7.36 -12.77
C ASN A 258 -15.09 6.56 -13.32
N PHE A 259 -15.47 5.45 -12.64
CA PHE A 259 -16.65 4.68 -13.02
C PHE A 259 -17.96 5.43 -12.72
N LEU A 260 -18.00 6.17 -11.60
CA LEU A 260 -19.13 7.06 -11.29
C LEU A 260 -19.23 8.27 -12.28
N GLY A 261 -18.18 8.54 -13.07
CA GLY A 261 -18.11 9.61 -14.04
C GLY A 261 -17.90 11.00 -13.44
N VAL A 262 -17.36 11.09 -12.21
CA VAL A 262 -17.11 12.34 -11.46
C VAL A 262 -15.62 12.70 -11.31
N TYR A 263 -14.72 11.94 -11.95
CA TYR A 263 -13.30 12.22 -11.99
C TYR A 263 -12.68 11.78 -13.32
N GLY A 264 -11.75 12.55 -13.86
CA GLY A 264 -10.97 12.22 -15.05
C GLY A 264 -11.81 11.81 -16.28
N LYS A 265 -11.29 10.87 -17.07
CA LYS A 265 -12.03 10.25 -18.17
C LYS A 265 -12.83 9.06 -17.64
N THR A 266 -14.08 8.93 -18.12
CA THR A 266 -14.90 7.77 -17.74
C THR A 266 -14.22 6.45 -18.13
N LYS A 267 -14.33 5.45 -17.25
CA LYS A 267 -13.92 4.07 -17.53
C LYS A 267 -15.08 3.18 -18.00
N ASP A 268 -16.26 3.74 -18.08
CA ASP A 268 -17.40 3.11 -18.70
C ASP A 268 -17.27 3.21 -20.23
N THR A 269 -16.76 2.15 -20.83
CA THR A 269 -16.50 2.03 -22.26
C THR A 269 -17.28 0.85 -22.83
N PRO A 270 -17.61 0.85 -24.15
CA PRO A 270 -18.25 -0.31 -24.78
C PRO A 270 -17.50 -1.61 -24.54
N ASP A 271 -16.17 -1.61 -24.66
CA ASP A 271 -15.34 -2.80 -24.41
C ASP A 271 -15.47 -3.29 -22.98
N ALA A 272 -15.43 -2.38 -21.99
CA ALA A 272 -15.58 -2.74 -20.57
C ALA A 272 -16.94 -3.39 -20.31
N ARG A 273 -18.01 -2.89 -20.91
CA ARG A 273 -19.36 -3.48 -20.80
C ARG A 273 -19.46 -4.83 -21.51
N GLN A 274 -18.82 -4.98 -22.65
CA GLN A 274 -18.76 -6.25 -23.36
C GLN A 274 -18.01 -7.30 -22.53
N ASP A 275 -16.91 -6.94 -21.88
CA ASP A 275 -16.18 -7.82 -20.97
C ASP A 275 -17.03 -8.22 -19.75
N GLN A 276 -17.85 -7.30 -19.22
CA GLN A 276 -18.79 -7.59 -18.14
C GLN A 276 -19.87 -8.61 -18.59
N GLN A 277 -20.43 -8.45 -19.78
CA GLN A 277 -21.37 -9.40 -20.34
C GLN A 277 -20.74 -10.78 -20.51
N ARG A 278 -19.55 -10.86 -21.10
CA ARG A 278 -18.79 -12.11 -21.25
C ARG A 278 -18.54 -12.83 -19.93
N MET A 279 -18.35 -12.08 -18.84
CA MET A 279 -18.15 -12.65 -17.51
C MET A 279 -19.42 -13.31 -16.95
N HIS A 280 -20.60 -12.79 -17.27
CA HIS A 280 -21.87 -13.21 -16.64
C HIS A 280 -22.75 -14.07 -17.55
N GLU A 281 -22.74 -13.88 -18.86
CA GLU A 281 -23.65 -14.52 -19.80
C GLU A 281 -22.98 -15.68 -20.55
N ARG A 282 -23.77 -16.76 -20.77
CA ARG A 282 -23.28 -17.96 -21.50
C ARG A 282 -23.32 -17.82 -23.00
N ASP A 283 -24.20 -16.97 -23.56
CA ASP A 283 -24.54 -16.97 -24.99
C ASP A 283 -24.32 -15.63 -25.69
N ASN A 284 -24.02 -15.77 -26.98
CA ASN A 284 -23.78 -14.82 -28.04
C ASN A 284 -24.22 -13.37 -27.77
N LEU A 285 -23.22 -12.57 -27.47
CA LEU A 285 -23.32 -11.13 -27.41
C LEU A 285 -23.61 -10.60 -28.81
N ASN A 286 -24.66 -9.78 -28.92
CA ASN A 286 -24.80 -8.93 -30.09
C ASN A 286 -24.05 -7.62 -29.84
N PRO A 287 -22.83 -7.44 -30.40
CA PRO A 287 -22.00 -6.25 -30.12
C PRO A 287 -22.61 -4.95 -30.64
N GLU A 288 -23.60 -5.04 -31.52
CA GLU A 288 -24.27 -3.87 -32.12
C GLU A 288 -25.47 -3.35 -31.31
N LYS A 289 -25.86 -4.05 -30.25
CA LYS A 289 -26.99 -3.63 -29.42
C LYS A 289 -26.59 -2.41 -28.58
N TYR A 290 -27.28 -1.28 -28.78
CA TYR A 290 -27.13 -0.08 -27.96
C TYR A 290 -27.29 -0.44 -26.47
N GLN A 291 -26.24 -0.20 -25.71
CA GLN A 291 -26.26 -0.36 -24.27
C GLN A 291 -26.58 1.01 -23.64
N GLY A 292 -27.70 1.09 -22.92
CA GLY A 292 -28.06 2.28 -22.14
C GLY A 292 -26.97 2.69 -21.15
N PRO A 293 -27.12 3.81 -20.40
CA PRO A 293 -26.17 4.23 -19.38
C PRO A 293 -25.90 3.10 -18.38
N ALA A 294 -24.64 2.97 -17.93
CA ALA A 294 -24.30 1.97 -16.93
C ALA A 294 -24.98 2.29 -15.59
N SER A 295 -25.46 1.27 -14.89
CA SER A 295 -26.13 1.43 -13.60
C SER A 295 -25.21 2.01 -12.50
N TYR A 296 -23.89 1.89 -12.67
CA TYR A 296 -22.88 2.44 -11.75
C TYR A 296 -22.45 3.87 -12.10
N ALA A 297 -22.87 4.44 -13.22
CA ALA A 297 -22.52 5.81 -13.58
C ALA A 297 -23.63 6.78 -13.16
N LEU A 298 -23.26 7.85 -12.46
CA LEU A 298 -24.21 8.90 -12.10
C LEU A 298 -24.74 9.62 -13.35
N THR A 299 -26.04 9.86 -13.41
CA THR A 299 -26.67 10.69 -14.42
C THR A 299 -26.23 12.15 -14.27
N LYS A 300 -26.63 13.00 -15.20
CA LYS A 300 -26.31 14.43 -15.12
C LYS A 300 -26.95 15.08 -13.87
N GLU A 301 -28.20 14.75 -13.62
CA GLU A 301 -28.98 15.23 -12.47
C GLU A 301 -28.42 14.72 -11.16
N GLU A 302 -28.06 13.44 -11.09
CA GLU A 302 -27.41 12.85 -9.91
C GLU A 302 -26.05 13.49 -9.62
N LYS A 303 -25.26 13.84 -10.65
CA LYS A 303 -23.99 14.57 -10.47
C LYS A 303 -24.19 15.96 -9.89
N GLU A 304 -25.25 16.63 -10.27
CA GLU A 304 -25.60 17.94 -9.70
C GLU A 304 -25.84 17.81 -8.21
N ILE A 305 -26.73 16.91 -7.81
CA ILE A 305 -27.04 16.64 -6.38
C ILE A 305 -25.78 16.22 -5.62
N PHE A 306 -24.98 15.31 -6.20
CA PHE A 306 -23.75 14.81 -5.59
C PHE A 306 -22.78 15.96 -5.26
N PHE A 307 -22.52 16.86 -6.19
CA PHE A 307 -21.59 17.97 -5.98
C PHE A 307 -22.19 19.12 -5.16
N GLU A 308 -23.49 19.34 -5.19
CA GLU A 308 -24.17 20.27 -4.31
C GLU A 308 -24.04 19.85 -2.85
N VAL A 309 -24.29 18.56 -2.54
CA VAL A 309 -24.10 18.02 -1.19
C VAL A 309 -22.66 18.21 -0.73
N LEU A 310 -21.67 17.84 -1.52
CA LEU A 310 -20.25 18.00 -1.15
C LEU A 310 -19.84 19.46 -0.99
N SER A 311 -20.37 20.35 -1.80
CA SER A 311 -20.09 21.78 -1.72
C SER A 311 -20.76 22.46 -0.54
N SER A 312 -21.84 21.88 -0.02
CA SER A 312 -22.56 22.40 1.17
C SER A 312 -21.82 22.07 2.49
N ILE A 313 -20.92 21.08 2.49
CA ILE A 313 -20.22 20.63 3.70
C ILE A 313 -19.33 21.76 4.22
N LYS A 314 -19.52 22.12 5.50
CA LYS A 314 -18.66 23.07 6.21
C LYS A 314 -17.63 22.27 7.02
N VAL A 315 -16.35 22.56 6.80
CA VAL A 315 -15.26 21.96 7.56
C VAL A 315 -14.85 22.89 8.72
N PRO A 316 -14.45 22.34 9.88
CA PRO A 316 -13.92 23.13 10.97
C PRO A 316 -12.67 23.91 10.58
N SER A 317 -12.42 25.03 11.27
CA SER A 317 -11.17 25.77 11.12
C SER A 317 -9.98 24.88 11.46
N GLY A 318 -8.96 24.90 10.60
CA GLY A 318 -7.77 24.04 10.76
C GLY A 318 -7.92 22.60 10.27
N PHE A 319 -9.07 22.20 9.75
CA PHE A 319 -9.23 20.89 9.16
C PHE A 319 -8.41 20.78 7.85
N SER A 320 -7.64 19.72 7.72
CA SER A 320 -6.61 19.58 6.66
C SER A 320 -7.17 19.37 5.25
N SER A 321 -8.44 19.00 5.10
CA SER A 321 -9.06 18.71 3.82
C SER A 321 -10.24 19.62 3.54
N ASN A 322 -10.12 20.51 2.56
CA ASN A 322 -11.21 21.33 2.07
C ASN A 322 -11.66 20.83 0.68
N ILE A 323 -12.66 19.97 0.70
CA ILE A 323 -13.21 19.34 -0.50
C ILE A 323 -13.73 20.35 -1.54
N LYS A 324 -14.23 21.52 -1.10
CA LYS A 324 -14.73 22.54 -2.03
C LYS A 324 -13.68 23.04 -3.00
N GLY A 325 -12.43 23.16 -2.56
CA GLY A 325 -11.31 23.65 -3.36
C GLY A 325 -10.90 22.73 -4.52
N ILE A 326 -11.35 21.47 -4.50
CA ILE A 326 -11.03 20.47 -5.54
C ILE A 326 -12.24 20.07 -6.39
N ILE A 327 -13.37 20.76 -6.26
CA ILE A 327 -14.58 20.54 -7.07
C ILE A 327 -14.64 21.57 -8.19
N ASN A 328 -14.72 21.09 -9.44
CA ASN A 328 -15.11 21.91 -10.58
C ASN A 328 -16.62 21.80 -10.80
N MET A 329 -17.34 22.82 -10.40
CA MET A 329 -18.81 22.86 -10.50
C MET A 329 -19.31 22.96 -11.94
N THR A 330 -18.53 23.53 -12.86
CA THR A 330 -18.88 23.64 -14.28
C THR A 330 -18.82 22.28 -14.98
N GLU A 331 -17.74 21.52 -14.74
CA GLU A 331 -17.56 20.21 -15.35
C GLU A 331 -18.22 19.08 -14.54
N LYS A 332 -18.71 19.37 -13.32
CA LYS A 332 -19.20 18.38 -12.37
C LYS A 332 -18.18 17.25 -12.15
N LYS A 333 -16.94 17.66 -11.77
CA LYS A 333 -15.82 16.75 -11.55
C LYS A 333 -14.90 17.22 -10.44
N PHE A 334 -14.27 16.24 -9.77
CA PHE A 334 -13.13 16.53 -8.93
C PHE A 334 -11.89 16.85 -9.74
N GLN A 335 -11.00 17.68 -9.20
CA GLN A 335 -9.70 18.02 -9.75
C GLN A 335 -8.59 17.85 -8.72
N ASN A 336 -7.39 17.48 -9.18
CA ASN A 336 -6.16 17.45 -8.36
C ASN A 336 -6.26 16.68 -7.03
N LEU A 337 -6.99 15.55 -7.01
CA LEU A 337 -7.14 14.69 -5.83
C LEU A 337 -5.79 14.24 -5.27
N LYS A 338 -5.56 14.53 -4.00
CA LYS A 338 -4.40 14.03 -3.22
C LYS A 338 -4.78 12.76 -2.45
N SER A 339 -3.79 12.03 -1.93
CA SER A 339 -4.01 10.81 -1.14
C SER A 339 -4.91 11.07 0.07
N HIS A 340 -4.69 12.19 0.77
CA HIS A 340 -5.51 12.58 1.91
C HIS A 340 -6.96 12.89 1.53
N ASP A 341 -7.19 13.59 0.40
CA ASP A 341 -8.55 13.87 -0.08
C ASP A 341 -9.29 12.58 -0.40
N CYS A 342 -8.60 11.62 -1.06
CA CYS A 342 -9.15 10.29 -1.34
C CYS A 342 -9.53 9.55 -0.05
N HIS A 343 -8.69 9.62 0.98
CA HIS A 343 -8.98 9.03 2.27
C HIS A 343 -10.26 9.63 2.90
N VAL A 344 -10.37 10.95 2.95
CA VAL A 344 -11.55 11.63 3.51
C VAL A 344 -12.82 11.32 2.69
N ILE A 345 -12.71 11.34 1.34
CA ILE A 345 -13.83 10.97 0.47
C ILE A 345 -14.30 9.53 0.78
N MET A 346 -13.38 8.57 0.80
CA MET A 346 -13.71 7.15 0.94
C MET A 346 -14.17 6.78 2.36
N THR A 347 -13.65 7.42 3.39
CA THR A 347 -13.97 7.05 4.78
C THR A 347 -15.14 7.83 5.38
N GLN A 348 -15.48 9.01 4.82
CA GLN A 348 -16.44 9.92 5.44
C GLN A 348 -17.50 10.47 4.47
N LEU A 349 -17.09 11.01 3.31
CA LEU A 349 -17.95 11.85 2.50
C LEU A 349 -18.76 11.10 1.45
N LEU A 350 -18.22 10.07 0.84
CA LEU A 350 -18.86 9.36 -0.26
C LEU A 350 -20.20 8.71 0.14
N PRO A 351 -20.34 8.08 1.33
CA PRO A 351 -21.62 7.55 1.77
C PRO A 351 -22.73 8.61 1.89
N ILE A 352 -22.33 9.83 2.31
CA ILE A 352 -23.25 10.95 2.45
C ILE A 352 -23.66 11.48 1.07
N ALA A 353 -22.69 11.66 0.19
CA ALA A 353 -22.91 12.22 -1.14
C ALA A 353 -23.71 11.29 -2.07
N LEU A 354 -23.65 9.96 -1.85
CA LEU A 354 -24.42 8.97 -2.62
C LEU A 354 -25.80 8.66 -2.04
N ARG A 355 -26.20 9.31 -0.95
CA ARG A 355 -27.48 9.04 -0.32
C ARG A 355 -28.64 9.35 -1.28
N GLY A 356 -29.44 8.31 -1.60
CA GLY A 356 -30.57 8.45 -2.53
C GLY A 356 -30.19 8.47 -4.02
N LEU A 357 -28.89 8.40 -4.33
CA LEU A 357 -28.39 8.30 -5.69
C LEU A 357 -28.01 6.86 -6.02
N LEU A 358 -27.96 6.51 -7.28
CA LEU A 358 -27.65 5.18 -7.80
C LEU A 358 -28.64 4.08 -7.37
N PRO A 359 -28.77 3.01 -8.15
CA PRO A 359 -29.52 1.82 -7.73
C PRO A 359 -28.94 1.19 -6.45
N GLU A 360 -29.78 0.59 -5.65
CA GLU A 360 -29.41 0.03 -4.34
C GLU A 360 -28.30 -1.03 -4.43
N ASN A 361 -28.37 -1.91 -5.44
CA ASN A 361 -27.37 -2.95 -5.69
C ASN A 361 -25.97 -2.38 -6.04
N VAL A 362 -25.87 -1.12 -6.44
CA VAL A 362 -24.63 -0.39 -6.70
C VAL A 362 -24.21 0.39 -5.45
N ARG A 363 -25.12 1.17 -4.90
CA ARG A 363 -24.87 2.06 -3.75
C ARG A 363 -24.44 1.31 -2.50
N VAL A 364 -25.17 0.24 -2.14
CA VAL A 364 -24.91 -0.49 -0.88
C VAL A 364 -23.50 -1.08 -0.83
N PRO A 365 -22.98 -1.77 -1.85
CA PRO A 365 -21.59 -2.23 -1.86
C PRO A 365 -20.57 -1.09 -1.72
N ILE A 366 -20.79 0.07 -2.36
CA ILE A 366 -19.89 1.23 -2.24
C ILE A 366 -19.89 1.74 -0.80
N VAL A 367 -21.06 1.89 -0.19
CA VAL A 367 -21.17 2.33 1.22
C VAL A 367 -20.50 1.33 2.17
N LYS A 368 -20.69 0.01 1.96
CA LYS A 368 -20.01 -1.03 2.75
C LYS A 368 -18.48 -0.94 2.63
N LEU A 369 -17.96 -0.70 1.42
CA LEU A 369 -16.53 -0.46 1.24
C LEU A 369 -16.04 0.76 2.03
N CYS A 370 -16.78 1.85 2.02
CA CYS A 370 -16.44 3.06 2.78
C CYS A 370 -16.44 2.79 4.29
N VAL A 371 -17.44 2.06 4.80
CA VAL A 371 -17.50 1.63 6.21
C VAL A 371 -16.32 0.74 6.56
N PHE A 372 -15.96 -0.20 5.70
CA PHE A 372 -14.78 -1.06 5.88
C PHE A 372 -13.50 -0.24 5.96
N LEU A 373 -13.26 0.67 4.99
CA LEU A 373 -12.07 1.53 4.99
C LEU A 373 -12.00 2.45 6.22
N ASN A 374 -13.14 2.96 6.68
CA ASN A 374 -13.20 3.73 7.92
C ASN A 374 -12.83 2.87 9.13
N ALA A 375 -13.38 1.66 9.23
CA ALA A 375 -13.14 0.75 10.35
C ALA A 375 -11.66 0.34 10.48
N ILE A 376 -11.00 -0.01 9.36
CA ILE A 376 -9.57 -0.40 9.38
C ILE A 376 -8.64 0.81 9.59
N SER A 377 -9.11 2.03 9.40
CA SER A 377 -8.34 3.27 9.60
C SER A 377 -8.34 3.76 11.06
N GLN A 378 -9.02 3.06 11.96
CA GLN A 378 -9.04 3.42 13.38
C GLN A 378 -7.70 3.14 14.05
N LYS A 379 -7.34 3.95 15.06
CA LYS A 379 -6.13 3.75 15.86
C LYS A 379 -6.21 2.51 16.75
N VAL A 380 -7.40 2.19 17.20
CA VAL A 380 -7.70 1.02 18.02
C VAL A 380 -8.69 0.16 17.24
N ILE A 381 -8.35 -1.08 17.02
CA ILE A 381 -9.19 -2.05 16.32
C ILE A 381 -9.46 -3.21 17.29
N ASP A 382 -10.74 -3.49 17.50
CA ASP A 382 -11.17 -4.64 18.28
C ASP A 382 -10.86 -5.93 17.51
N GLN A 383 -10.09 -6.82 18.13
CA GLN A 383 -9.68 -8.07 17.53
C GLN A 383 -10.86 -8.99 17.20
N GLU A 384 -11.92 -8.96 18.00
CA GLU A 384 -13.14 -9.75 17.75
C GLU A 384 -13.87 -9.27 16.48
N SER A 385 -13.71 -7.99 16.12
CA SER A 385 -14.32 -7.41 14.92
C SER A 385 -13.66 -7.86 13.61
N LEU A 386 -12.41 -8.36 13.63
CA LEU A 386 -11.64 -8.71 12.44
C LEU A 386 -12.34 -9.76 11.57
N THR A 387 -12.90 -10.79 12.18
CA THR A 387 -13.65 -11.85 11.45
C THR A 387 -14.83 -11.26 10.67
N ARG A 388 -15.55 -10.31 11.25
CA ARG A 388 -16.66 -9.61 10.60
C ARG A 388 -16.16 -8.72 9.46
N LEU A 389 -15.09 -7.95 9.69
CA LEU A 389 -14.49 -7.07 8.67
C LEU A 389 -14.00 -7.88 7.46
N GLN A 390 -13.38 -9.04 7.69
CA GLN A 390 -12.97 -9.95 6.61
C GLN A 390 -14.16 -10.43 5.77
N LYS A 391 -15.24 -10.85 6.43
CA LYS A 391 -16.45 -11.25 5.75
C LYS A 391 -17.07 -10.10 4.93
N ASP A 392 -17.11 -8.92 5.52
CA ASP A 392 -17.71 -7.73 4.91
C ASP A 392 -16.96 -7.29 3.66
N VAL A 393 -15.61 -7.25 3.68
CA VAL A 393 -14.81 -6.87 2.51
C VAL A 393 -14.92 -7.89 1.38
N VAL A 394 -14.92 -9.19 1.70
CA VAL A 394 -15.10 -10.24 0.69
C VAL A 394 -16.48 -10.13 0.03
N GLN A 395 -17.55 -9.97 0.82
CA GLN A 395 -18.90 -9.77 0.28
C GLN A 395 -19.00 -8.50 -0.57
N CYS A 396 -18.33 -7.43 -0.16
CA CYS A 396 -18.28 -6.19 -0.90
C CYS A 396 -17.64 -6.39 -2.29
N LEU A 397 -16.46 -7.03 -2.35
CA LEU A 397 -15.75 -7.28 -3.60
C LEU A 397 -16.54 -8.20 -4.54
N VAL A 398 -17.18 -9.25 -4.01
CA VAL A 398 -18.06 -10.12 -4.79
C VAL A 398 -19.27 -9.34 -5.31
N SER A 399 -19.85 -8.45 -4.50
CA SER A 399 -20.95 -7.57 -4.97
C SER A 399 -20.49 -6.64 -6.08
N PHE A 400 -19.24 -6.18 -6.02
CA PHE A 400 -18.66 -5.39 -7.11
C PHE A 400 -18.46 -6.21 -8.39
N GLU A 401 -18.08 -7.49 -8.31
CA GLU A 401 -18.01 -8.37 -9.49
C GLU A 401 -19.39 -8.55 -10.16
N LEU A 402 -20.49 -8.39 -9.43
CA LEU A 402 -21.84 -8.42 -9.99
C LEU A 402 -22.25 -7.13 -10.71
N VAL A 403 -21.59 -6.01 -10.39
CA VAL A 403 -21.99 -4.66 -10.82
C VAL A 403 -21.00 -4.02 -11.79
N PHE A 404 -19.71 -4.11 -11.48
CA PHE A 404 -18.68 -3.45 -12.26
C PHE A 404 -18.04 -4.37 -13.30
N PRO A 405 -17.58 -3.84 -14.44
CA PRO A 405 -16.87 -4.64 -15.42
C PRO A 405 -15.52 -5.14 -14.90
N PRO A 406 -14.95 -6.21 -15.50
CA PRO A 406 -13.63 -6.75 -15.12
C PRO A 406 -12.54 -5.69 -15.02
N SER A 407 -12.64 -4.65 -15.84
CA SER A 407 -11.69 -3.53 -15.85
C SER A 407 -11.64 -2.70 -14.55
N PHE A 408 -12.60 -2.88 -13.64
CA PHE A 408 -12.57 -2.28 -12.30
C PHE A 408 -11.53 -2.96 -11.39
N PHE A 409 -11.29 -4.26 -11.56
CA PHE A 409 -10.53 -5.10 -10.66
C PHE A 409 -9.04 -5.07 -10.99
N ASN A 410 -8.36 -4.02 -10.58
CA ASN A 410 -6.88 -3.96 -10.59
C ASN A 410 -6.30 -4.58 -9.32
N ILE A 411 -4.97 -4.68 -9.24
CA ILE A 411 -4.29 -5.27 -8.08
C ILE A 411 -4.66 -4.57 -6.76
N MET A 412 -4.86 -3.26 -6.75
CA MET A 412 -5.23 -2.52 -5.52
C MET A 412 -6.62 -2.91 -5.01
N THR A 413 -7.55 -3.22 -5.92
CA THR A 413 -8.87 -3.74 -5.54
C THR A 413 -8.75 -5.15 -4.96
N HIS A 414 -7.90 -6.00 -5.56
CA HIS A 414 -7.66 -7.35 -5.07
C HIS A 414 -7.01 -7.37 -3.67
N LEU A 415 -6.04 -6.48 -3.41
CA LEU A 415 -5.32 -6.44 -2.13
C LEU A 415 -6.24 -6.23 -0.91
N LEU A 416 -7.44 -5.71 -1.09
CA LEU A 416 -8.41 -5.51 0.01
C LEU A 416 -8.76 -6.80 0.76
N VAL A 417 -8.73 -7.98 0.09
CA VAL A 417 -9.05 -9.26 0.75
C VAL A 417 -7.98 -9.68 1.76
N HIS A 418 -6.78 -9.11 1.70
CA HIS A 418 -5.64 -9.47 2.54
C HIS A 418 -5.40 -8.50 3.70
N LEU A 419 -6.06 -7.32 3.68
CA LEU A 419 -5.81 -6.26 4.68
C LEU A 419 -6.13 -6.69 6.11
N VAL A 420 -7.21 -7.45 6.29
CA VAL A 420 -7.64 -7.87 7.65
C VAL A 420 -6.67 -8.91 8.22
N ASP A 421 -6.19 -9.83 7.38
CA ASP A 421 -5.17 -10.81 7.78
C ASP A 421 -3.85 -10.11 8.16
N GLU A 422 -3.47 -9.03 7.43
CA GLU A 422 -2.30 -8.23 7.81
C GLU A 422 -2.52 -7.46 9.12
N ILE A 423 -3.69 -6.87 9.32
CA ILE A 423 -4.02 -6.17 10.58
C ILE A 423 -3.93 -7.12 11.77
N ALA A 424 -4.32 -8.38 11.61
CA ALA A 424 -4.21 -9.39 12.66
C ALA A 424 -2.75 -9.67 13.05
N ILE A 425 -1.80 -9.55 12.10
CA ILE A 425 -0.37 -9.81 12.30
C ILE A 425 0.39 -8.55 12.69
N LEU A 426 0.16 -7.44 11.98
CA LEU A 426 0.94 -6.20 12.09
C LEU A 426 0.30 -5.16 13.02
N GLY A 427 -0.95 -5.36 13.43
CA GLY A 427 -1.72 -4.37 14.20
C GLY A 427 -2.41 -3.32 13.31
N PRO A 428 -2.89 -2.23 13.91
CA PRO A 428 -3.65 -1.19 13.21
C PRO A 428 -2.88 -0.54 12.05
N VAL A 429 -3.58 -0.29 10.94
CA VAL A 429 -3.01 0.25 9.70
C VAL A 429 -2.22 1.55 9.90
N PHE A 430 -2.57 2.39 10.88
CA PHE A 430 -1.85 3.65 11.09
C PHE A 430 -0.37 3.44 11.46
N LEU A 431 0.00 2.25 11.97
CA LEU A 431 1.39 1.89 12.31
C LEU A 431 2.24 1.52 11.08
N HIS A 432 1.59 1.12 9.97
CA HIS A 432 2.28 0.59 8.80
C HIS A 432 1.73 1.14 7.46
N ASN A 433 1.44 2.44 7.39
CA ASN A 433 1.02 3.13 6.17
C ASN A 433 2.04 4.21 5.74
N MET A 434 1.91 4.69 4.49
CA MET A 434 2.84 5.65 3.89
C MET A 434 2.55 7.14 4.20
N PHE A 435 1.48 7.47 4.95
CA PHE A 435 1.17 8.88 5.26
C PHE A 435 2.27 9.62 6.02
N PRO A 436 2.86 9.06 7.10
CA PRO A 436 3.97 9.70 7.82
C PRO A 436 5.17 9.93 6.90
N PHE A 437 5.50 8.94 6.07
CA PHE A 437 6.64 9.00 5.15
C PHE A 437 6.44 10.02 4.03
N GLU A 438 5.25 10.09 3.41
CA GLU A 438 4.96 11.14 2.42
C GLU A 438 5.06 12.54 3.03
N ARG A 439 4.65 12.70 4.29
CA ARG A 439 4.78 13.97 5.02
C ARG A 439 6.25 14.31 5.25
N PHE A 440 7.02 13.36 5.76
CA PHE A 440 8.45 13.51 5.99
C PHE A 440 9.22 13.79 4.69
N MET A 441 8.89 13.10 3.61
CA MET A 441 9.39 13.41 2.27
C MET A 441 9.12 14.85 1.86
N GLY A 442 7.97 15.39 2.25
CA GLY A 442 7.63 16.79 2.06
C GLY A 442 8.56 17.74 2.81
N VAL A 443 8.99 17.37 4.02
CA VAL A 443 10.00 18.12 4.80
C VAL A 443 11.36 18.07 4.11
N LEU A 444 11.85 16.87 3.78
CA LEU A 444 13.15 16.70 3.10
C LEU A 444 13.24 17.46 1.76
N LYS A 445 12.13 17.54 1.03
CA LYS A 445 12.06 18.33 -0.21
C LYS A 445 12.32 19.82 0.01
N LYS A 446 12.00 20.36 1.18
CA LYS A 446 12.26 21.78 1.49
C LYS A 446 13.75 22.09 1.63
N TYR A 447 14.56 21.09 1.99
CA TYR A 447 16.02 21.27 2.07
C TYR A 447 16.72 21.33 0.70
N VAL A 448 16.02 20.97 -0.39
CA VAL A 448 16.62 20.94 -1.73
C VAL A 448 16.79 22.34 -2.29
N HIS A 449 17.95 22.94 -2.08
CA HIS A 449 18.38 24.19 -2.70
C HIS A 449 19.04 23.95 -4.07
N ASN A 450 19.84 22.90 -4.19
CA ASN A 450 20.49 22.52 -5.44
C ASN A 450 19.78 21.31 -6.06
N ARG A 451 18.99 21.54 -7.11
CA ARG A 451 18.25 20.48 -7.82
C ARG A 451 19.15 19.51 -8.60
N ALA A 452 20.39 19.87 -8.91
CA ALA A 452 21.34 19.00 -9.58
C ALA A 452 21.96 17.98 -8.60
N ARG A 453 22.01 18.32 -7.30
CA ARG A 453 22.52 17.47 -6.22
C ARG A 453 21.57 17.54 -5.01
N PRO A 454 20.36 16.99 -5.14
CA PRO A 454 19.34 17.08 -4.08
C PRO A 454 19.77 16.35 -2.81
N GLU A 455 20.48 15.23 -2.93
CA GLU A 455 21.00 14.44 -1.81
C GLU A 455 21.95 15.25 -0.90
N GLY A 456 22.88 16.00 -1.49
CA GLY A 456 23.79 16.84 -0.73
C GLY A 456 23.07 18.00 -0.02
N SER A 457 22.04 18.57 -0.66
CA SER A 457 21.21 19.61 -0.05
C SER A 457 20.39 19.05 1.13
N ILE A 458 19.81 17.86 0.99
CA ILE A 458 19.04 17.20 2.05
C ILE A 458 19.95 16.85 3.22
N SER A 459 21.08 16.18 2.97
CA SER A 459 22.04 15.81 4.02
C SER A 459 22.52 17.02 4.82
N LYS A 460 22.89 18.12 4.11
CA LYS A 460 23.32 19.36 4.78
C LYS A 460 22.19 20.00 5.58
N GLY A 461 20.98 20.11 5.00
CA GLY A 461 19.84 20.75 5.66
C GLY A 461 19.43 20.02 6.93
N TYR A 462 19.31 18.72 6.83
CA TYR A 462 18.94 17.86 7.95
C TYR A 462 20.00 17.85 9.05
N GLY A 463 21.29 17.65 8.73
CA GLY A 463 22.35 17.68 9.73
C GLY A 463 22.46 19.05 10.41
N THR A 464 22.09 20.14 9.70
CA THR A 464 22.03 21.48 10.33
C THR A 464 20.88 21.56 11.34
N GLU A 465 19.68 21.03 11.03
CA GLU A 465 18.58 20.98 12.00
C GLU A 465 18.92 20.13 13.21
N GLU A 466 19.52 18.95 13.04
CA GLU A 466 19.98 18.11 14.16
C GLU A 466 20.96 18.84 15.08
N VAL A 467 21.94 19.55 14.51
CA VAL A 467 22.89 20.34 15.30
C VAL A 467 22.17 21.44 16.08
N ILE A 468 21.23 22.15 15.45
CA ILE A 468 20.45 23.21 16.12
C ILE A 468 19.62 22.62 17.25
N GLU A 469 18.89 21.53 17.00
CA GLU A 469 18.08 20.84 18.02
C GLU A 469 18.94 20.39 19.21
N PHE A 470 20.12 19.81 18.93
CA PHE A 470 21.06 19.42 19.97
C PHE A 470 21.57 20.63 20.80
N CYS A 471 21.90 21.75 20.15
CA CYS A 471 22.40 22.96 20.84
C CYS A 471 21.30 23.70 21.62
N VAL A 472 20.02 23.55 21.24
CA VAL A 472 18.89 24.26 21.85
C VAL A 472 18.17 23.40 22.91
N ALA A 473 18.39 22.09 22.89
CA ALA A 473 17.82 21.21 23.92
C ALA A 473 18.35 21.64 25.31
N PRO A 474 17.47 21.87 26.28
CA PRO A 474 17.91 22.13 27.64
C PRO A 474 18.72 20.95 28.21
N PRO A 475 19.72 21.20 29.05
CA PRO A 475 20.55 20.15 29.63
C PRO A 475 19.78 19.17 30.50
#